data_9691d2611d9ae718c25f886a0f60b497
#
_entry.id   9691d2611d9ae718c25f886a0f60b497
#
_cell.length_a   1.000
_cell.length_b   1.000
_cell.length_c   1.000
_cell.angle_alpha   90.00
_cell.angle_beta   90.00
_cell.angle_gamma   90.00
#
_symmetry.space_group_name_H-M   'P 1'
#
loop_
_entity.id
_entity.type
_entity.pdbx_description
1 polymer ?
#
loop_
_entity_poly.entity_id
_entity_poly.type
_entity_poly.pdbx_seq_one_letter_code
_entity_poly.pdbx_strand_id
1 'polypeptide(L)'
;MSNLHQTYNSDYINFLCNKNFSKIIFCQKNEKEEYEKYKNDKSEIFYIEDINNTDLLANILDKKYEIIIAAKVLTKIQKISYFLEIIQKISNTNTRLIIFNKSFLNLSINNIFDKKIFNWLNTNELKTYLENFKFSFLRKLKTKIIPINNNFFNIINKILSFIPFLNILASDEFTIFRKVSEIKTVHEKGISICLTVKNEKGIIETLIKKIPKISNKQEIIFIEGGSTDGTYEEIQRLIELNKDIDIKLIKQKTIGQKEAIKTGFDNATHDVITLFEGDGTCDPEDLKYFYNSIAENKADYIQGTRLAYPLNNKQMPTLNKIGNIFFAMWFTWILGQRVTDVLSGIKAIDRNTYLKVSSDWECFGKDDPFGDFELLFIITKNCFKISEIPISYYPRPFGKTKTKIFFHGFKLLKIMIKSHINFKNFNR
;
A
#
# COMPACT_ATOMS: atom_id res chain seq x y z
N MET A 1 -16.38 -16.22 -28.14
CA MET A 1 -15.10 -16.77 -27.67
C MET A 1 -13.93 -15.76 -27.77
N SER A 2 -14.19 -14.45 -27.86
CA SER A 2 -13.19 -13.39 -28.02
C SER A 2 -12.75 -12.70 -26.70
N ASN A 3 -13.22 -13.15 -25.55
CA ASN A 3 -13.12 -12.37 -24.29
C ASN A 3 -11.97 -12.74 -23.34
N LEU A 4 -11.16 -13.74 -23.66
CA LEU A 4 -10.04 -14.16 -22.79
C LEU A 4 -8.72 -13.39 -23.03
N HIS A 5 -8.65 -12.64 -24.13
CA HIS A 5 -7.43 -11.96 -24.58
C HIS A 5 -7.07 -10.68 -23.80
N GLN A 6 -8.02 -10.12 -23.07
CA GLN A 6 -7.90 -8.77 -22.51
C GLN A 6 -7.69 -8.77 -21.00
N THR A 7 -7.72 -9.92 -20.33
CA THR A 7 -7.95 -10.06 -18.91
C THR A 7 -6.79 -9.65 -18.02
N TYR A 8 -5.54 -9.79 -18.44
CA TYR A 8 -4.39 -9.55 -17.55
C TYR A 8 -4.06 -8.09 -17.26
N ASN A 9 -4.28 -7.21 -18.24
CA ASN A 9 -4.11 -5.76 -18.08
C ASN A 9 -5.41 -5.10 -17.61
N SER A 10 -6.54 -5.73 -17.91
CA SER A 10 -7.87 -5.18 -17.64
C SER A 10 -8.28 -5.30 -16.18
N ASP A 11 -7.87 -6.34 -15.46
CA ASP A 11 -8.49 -6.68 -14.19
C ASP A 11 -8.14 -5.71 -13.07
N TYR A 12 -6.89 -5.23 -13.00
CA TYR A 12 -6.52 -4.21 -12.02
C TYR A 12 -7.09 -2.84 -12.37
N ILE A 13 -7.11 -2.50 -13.66
CA ILE A 13 -7.77 -1.28 -14.15
C ILE A 13 -9.27 -1.41 -14.01
N ASN A 14 -9.85 -2.58 -14.30
CA ASN A 14 -11.27 -2.85 -14.05
C ASN A 14 -11.62 -2.74 -12.58
N PHE A 15 -10.74 -3.16 -11.65
CA PHE A 15 -10.94 -2.94 -10.23
C PHE A 15 -11.02 -1.44 -9.89
N LEU A 16 -10.09 -0.65 -10.38
CA LEU A 16 -10.12 0.81 -10.23
C LEU A 16 -11.29 1.42 -11.03
N CYS A 17 -11.68 0.78 -12.13
CA CYS A 17 -12.73 1.24 -13.01
C CYS A 17 -14.14 0.84 -12.59
N ASN A 18 -14.33 -0.26 -11.89
CA ASN A 18 -15.64 -0.73 -11.42
C ASN A 18 -16.22 0.07 -10.24
N LYS A 19 -15.39 0.86 -9.55
CA LYS A 19 -15.90 1.78 -8.54
C LYS A 19 -16.42 3.03 -9.26
N ASN A 20 -17.48 3.66 -8.78
CA ASN A 20 -18.12 4.86 -9.33
C ASN A 20 -17.24 6.13 -9.26
N PHE A 21 -15.97 6.00 -9.60
CA PHE A 21 -15.02 7.12 -9.62
C PHE A 21 -15.18 7.95 -10.90
N SER A 22 -14.97 9.27 -10.76
CA SER A 22 -14.79 10.15 -11.90
C SER A 22 -13.48 9.86 -12.62
N LYS A 23 -13.51 9.65 -13.94
CA LYS A 23 -12.35 9.20 -14.71
C LYS A 23 -12.16 9.99 -15.99
N ILE A 24 -10.89 10.14 -16.37
CA ILE A 24 -10.50 10.56 -17.72
C ILE A 24 -9.46 9.61 -18.28
N ILE A 25 -9.63 9.25 -19.56
CA ILE A 25 -8.72 8.36 -20.29
C ILE A 25 -8.13 9.15 -21.46
N PHE A 26 -6.83 9.38 -21.43
CA PHE A 26 -6.07 9.93 -22.56
C PHE A 26 -5.59 8.78 -23.44
N CYS A 27 -6.01 8.77 -24.71
CA CYS A 27 -5.58 7.77 -25.69
C CYS A 27 -5.48 8.37 -27.10
N GLN A 28 -4.99 7.60 -28.07
CA GLN A 28 -5.04 7.94 -29.48
C GLN A 28 -6.43 7.62 -30.07
N LYS A 29 -6.87 8.37 -31.10
CA LYS A 29 -8.19 8.15 -31.74
C LYS A 29 -8.37 6.73 -32.29
N ASN A 30 -7.31 6.15 -32.84
CA ASN A 30 -7.32 4.79 -33.37
C ASN A 30 -7.34 3.68 -32.29
N GLU A 31 -7.14 4.01 -31.01
CA GLU A 31 -7.16 3.07 -29.88
C GLU A 31 -8.46 3.17 -29.05
N LYS A 32 -9.43 3.98 -29.49
CA LYS A 32 -10.68 4.24 -28.75
C LYS A 32 -11.38 2.97 -28.27
N GLU A 33 -11.59 2.00 -29.16
CA GLU A 33 -12.28 0.75 -28.84
C GLU A 33 -11.58 -0.07 -27.76
N GLU A 34 -10.23 -0.02 -27.70
CA GLU A 34 -9.45 -0.72 -26.67
C GLU A 34 -9.75 -0.16 -25.27
N TYR A 35 -10.07 1.13 -25.16
CA TYR A 35 -10.25 1.82 -23.87
C TYR A 35 -11.71 2.12 -23.51
N GLU A 36 -12.67 2.04 -24.44
CA GLU A 36 -14.09 2.22 -24.14
C GLU A 36 -14.63 1.24 -23.09
N LYS A 37 -14.08 0.05 -23.02
CA LYS A 37 -14.41 -0.97 -22.00
C LYS A 37 -14.08 -0.53 -20.56
N TYR A 38 -13.26 0.49 -20.35
CA TYR A 38 -12.90 1.03 -19.04
C TYR A 38 -13.79 2.19 -18.59
N LYS A 39 -14.75 2.59 -19.44
CA LYS A 39 -15.72 3.61 -19.10
C LYS A 39 -16.71 3.14 -18.05
N ASN A 40 -17.21 4.08 -17.32
CA ASN A 40 -18.44 4.06 -16.54
C ASN A 40 -19.21 5.35 -16.81
N ASP A 41 -20.36 5.54 -16.19
CA ASP A 41 -21.23 6.72 -16.42
C ASP A 41 -20.56 8.08 -16.10
N LYS A 42 -19.47 8.06 -15.30
CA LYS A 42 -18.67 9.24 -14.92
C LYS A 42 -17.33 9.31 -15.64
N SER A 43 -17.19 8.63 -16.78
CA SER A 43 -15.93 8.54 -17.51
C SER A 43 -15.93 9.38 -18.78
N GLU A 44 -14.82 10.03 -19.05
CA GLU A 44 -14.55 10.77 -20.28
C GLU A 44 -13.35 10.17 -21.02
N ILE A 45 -13.37 10.25 -22.35
CA ILE A 45 -12.19 9.96 -23.18
C ILE A 45 -11.74 11.25 -23.81
N PHE A 46 -10.44 11.54 -23.70
CA PHE A 46 -9.79 12.67 -24.36
C PHE A 46 -8.72 12.15 -25.33
N TYR A 47 -8.81 12.58 -26.58
CA TYR A 47 -7.82 12.16 -27.58
C TYR A 47 -6.60 13.07 -27.55
N ILE A 48 -5.42 12.45 -27.59
CA ILE A 48 -4.16 13.19 -27.49
C ILE A 48 -3.92 14.11 -28.67
N GLU A 49 -4.48 13.77 -29.83
CA GLU A 49 -4.44 14.59 -31.05
C GLU A 49 -5.16 15.93 -30.88
N ASP A 50 -6.08 16.00 -29.94
CA ASP A 50 -6.88 17.20 -29.65
C ASP A 50 -6.28 18.03 -28.48
N ILE A 51 -5.08 17.72 -28.01
CA ILE A 51 -4.48 18.38 -26.83
C ILE A 51 -4.18 19.87 -27.04
N ASN A 52 -4.04 20.29 -28.29
CA ASN A 52 -3.83 21.70 -28.67
C ASN A 52 -5.15 22.43 -28.99
N ASN A 53 -6.30 21.75 -28.92
CA ASN A 53 -7.61 22.39 -29.13
C ASN A 53 -8.05 23.01 -27.78
N THR A 54 -8.05 24.35 -27.75
CA THR A 54 -8.33 25.15 -26.55
C THR A 54 -9.73 24.91 -25.99
N ASP A 55 -10.73 24.74 -26.83
CA ASP A 55 -12.13 24.57 -26.43
C ASP A 55 -12.36 23.19 -25.81
N LEU A 56 -11.83 22.13 -26.43
CA LEU A 56 -11.90 20.76 -25.90
C LEU A 56 -11.11 20.63 -24.60
N LEU A 57 -9.95 21.31 -24.52
CA LEU A 57 -9.13 21.31 -23.33
C LEU A 57 -9.80 22.05 -22.17
N ALA A 58 -10.44 23.21 -22.44
CA ALA A 58 -11.18 23.96 -21.42
C ALA A 58 -12.24 23.10 -20.75
N ASN A 59 -12.98 22.28 -21.49
CA ASN A 59 -14.03 21.40 -20.98
C ASN A 59 -13.56 20.38 -19.92
N ILE A 60 -12.28 20.00 -19.95
CA ILE A 60 -11.72 19.07 -18.96
C ILE A 60 -10.98 19.78 -17.82
N LEU A 61 -10.44 20.98 -18.05
CA LEU A 61 -9.64 21.70 -17.06
C LEU A 61 -10.45 22.19 -15.85
N ASP A 62 -11.75 22.41 -16.00
CA ASP A 62 -12.65 22.82 -14.93
C ASP A 62 -13.10 21.63 -14.05
N LYS A 63 -12.77 20.42 -14.47
CA LYS A 63 -13.14 19.19 -13.76
C LYS A 63 -11.99 18.62 -12.94
N LYS A 64 -12.34 17.79 -11.95
CA LYS A 64 -11.39 17.02 -11.15
C LYS A 64 -11.71 15.54 -11.26
N TYR A 65 -10.69 14.74 -11.50
CA TYR A 65 -10.84 13.31 -11.70
C TYR A 65 -10.11 12.51 -10.59
N GLU A 66 -10.76 11.46 -10.13
CA GLU A 66 -10.18 10.55 -9.14
C GLU A 66 -9.25 9.53 -9.82
N ILE A 67 -9.51 9.19 -11.08
CA ILE A 67 -8.67 8.30 -11.87
C ILE A 67 -8.34 8.97 -13.20
N ILE A 68 -7.05 9.08 -13.49
CA ILE A 68 -6.51 9.57 -14.75
C ILE A 68 -5.69 8.44 -15.37
N ILE A 69 -6.04 8.05 -16.60
CA ILE A 69 -5.35 7.01 -17.34
C ILE A 69 -4.64 7.63 -18.55
N ALA A 70 -3.32 7.51 -18.60
CA ALA A 70 -2.50 7.91 -19.76
C ALA A 70 -2.10 6.63 -20.53
N ALA A 71 -2.90 6.29 -21.55
CA ALA A 71 -2.83 5.03 -22.26
C ALA A 71 -1.87 5.10 -23.45
N LYS A 72 -0.62 4.67 -23.28
CA LYS A 72 0.46 4.66 -24.29
C LYS A 72 0.73 6.02 -24.95
N VAL A 73 0.24 7.11 -24.35
CA VAL A 73 0.29 8.44 -24.96
C VAL A 73 1.62 9.16 -24.77
N LEU A 74 2.38 8.86 -23.72
CA LEU A 74 3.62 9.59 -23.40
C LEU A 74 4.63 9.54 -24.54
N THR A 75 4.77 8.41 -25.22
CA THR A 75 5.69 8.27 -26.36
C THR A 75 5.27 9.08 -27.59
N LYS A 76 4.03 9.56 -27.64
CA LYS A 76 3.44 10.30 -28.77
C LYS A 76 3.29 11.79 -28.50
N ILE A 77 3.60 12.27 -27.29
CA ILE A 77 3.52 13.68 -26.89
C ILE A 77 4.87 14.34 -27.10
N GLN A 78 4.88 15.48 -27.79
CA GLN A 78 6.10 16.25 -28.02
C GLN A 78 6.59 16.98 -26.77
N LYS A 79 5.67 17.58 -26.00
CA LYS A 79 5.97 18.33 -24.77
C LYS A 79 5.34 17.65 -23.57
N ILE A 80 6.07 16.75 -22.94
CA ILE A 80 5.60 16.01 -21.75
C ILE A 80 5.26 16.94 -20.59
N SER A 81 6.05 18.00 -20.35
CA SER A 81 5.80 18.96 -19.28
C SER A 81 4.41 19.59 -19.40
N TYR A 82 4.02 20.02 -20.60
CA TYR A 82 2.69 20.56 -20.85
C TYR A 82 1.57 19.56 -20.54
N PHE A 83 1.74 18.32 -20.95
CA PHE A 83 0.78 17.26 -20.61
C PHE A 83 0.68 17.03 -19.11
N LEU A 84 1.81 17.02 -18.41
CA LEU A 84 1.84 16.84 -16.95
C LEU A 84 1.23 18.04 -16.21
N GLU A 85 1.34 19.26 -16.72
CA GLU A 85 0.62 20.43 -16.20
C GLU A 85 -0.89 20.26 -16.32
N ILE A 86 -1.39 19.76 -17.45
CA ILE A 86 -2.81 19.43 -17.61
C ILE A 86 -3.23 18.39 -16.57
N ILE A 87 -2.50 17.28 -16.47
CA ILE A 87 -2.75 16.23 -15.47
C ILE A 87 -2.77 16.82 -14.04
N GLN A 88 -1.84 17.70 -13.74
CA GLN A 88 -1.78 18.35 -12.42
C GLN A 88 -3.02 19.22 -12.18
N LYS A 89 -3.47 20.00 -13.16
CA LYS A 89 -4.65 20.87 -13.05
C LYS A 89 -5.93 20.09 -12.84
N ILE A 90 -6.13 18.96 -13.52
CA ILE A 90 -7.35 18.13 -13.41
C ILE A 90 -7.32 17.14 -12.24
N SER A 91 -6.25 17.13 -11.46
CA SER A 91 -6.09 16.23 -10.30
C SER A 91 -6.60 16.85 -9.00
N ASN A 92 -7.05 16.00 -8.08
CA ASN A 92 -7.30 16.31 -6.66
C ASN A 92 -6.45 15.40 -5.75
N THR A 93 -6.57 15.55 -4.44
CA THR A 93 -5.79 14.79 -3.45
C THR A 93 -6.02 13.28 -3.49
N ASN A 94 -7.18 12.84 -4.01
CA ASN A 94 -7.53 11.43 -4.13
C ASN A 94 -7.13 10.83 -5.48
N THR A 95 -6.62 11.65 -6.42
CA THR A 95 -6.32 11.22 -7.79
C THR A 95 -5.25 10.13 -7.83
N ARG A 96 -5.54 9.09 -8.61
CA ARG A 96 -4.58 8.06 -9.04
C ARG A 96 -4.31 8.21 -10.52
N LEU A 97 -3.06 8.50 -10.85
CA LEU A 97 -2.59 8.58 -12.24
C LEU A 97 -2.01 7.22 -12.64
N ILE A 98 -2.59 6.62 -13.66
CA ILE A 98 -2.17 5.33 -14.21
C ILE A 98 -1.55 5.57 -15.56
N ILE A 99 -0.29 5.22 -15.73
CA ILE A 99 0.45 5.38 -16.97
C ILE A 99 0.72 4.00 -17.57
N PHE A 100 0.23 3.80 -18.77
CA PHE A 100 0.52 2.65 -19.59
C PHE A 100 1.67 2.95 -20.52
N ASN A 101 2.73 2.16 -20.46
CA ASN A 101 3.83 2.24 -21.40
C ASN A 101 4.25 0.85 -21.88
N LYS A 102 4.90 0.80 -23.03
CA LYS A 102 5.73 -0.33 -23.38
C LYS A 102 6.98 -0.34 -22.49
N SER A 103 7.47 -1.51 -22.12
CA SER A 103 8.69 -1.60 -21.32
C SER A 103 9.88 -1.03 -22.11
N PHE A 104 10.90 -0.56 -21.39
CA PHE A 104 12.10 0.00 -21.98
C PHE A 104 12.77 -0.95 -23.00
N LEU A 105 12.82 -2.25 -22.72
CA LEU A 105 13.36 -3.24 -23.65
C LEU A 105 12.57 -3.31 -24.97
N ASN A 106 11.25 -3.27 -24.88
CA ASN A 106 10.39 -3.30 -26.06
C ASN A 106 10.46 -1.99 -26.85
N LEU A 107 10.53 -0.85 -26.17
CA LEU A 107 10.74 0.46 -26.81
C LEU A 107 12.09 0.49 -27.53
N SER A 108 13.16 -0.03 -26.93
CA SER A 108 14.49 -0.04 -27.53
C SER A 108 14.54 -0.86 -28.83
N ILE A 109 13.83 -1.99 -28.87
CA ILE A 109 13.76 -2.85 -30.05
C ILE A 109 12.90 -2.18 -31.15
N ASN A 110 11.73 -1.64 -30.78
CA ASN A 110 10.79 -1.05 -31.74
C ASN A 110 11.25 0.29 -32.31
N ASN A 111 12.08 1.04 -31.60
CA ASN A 111 12.59 2.32 -32.08
C ASN A 111 13.59 2.23 -33.23
N ILE A 112 14.21 1.11 -33.40
CA ILE A 112 15.02 0.85 -34.60
C ILE A 112 14.11 0.92 -35.85
N PHE A 113 12.79 0.72 -35.68
CA PHE A 113 11.83 0.59 -36.79
C PHE A 113 10.71 1.65 -36.80
N ASP A 114 10.41 2.38 -35.69
CA ASP A 114 9.29 3.34 -35.61
C ASP A 114 9.77 4.79 -35.42
N LYS A 115 9.76 5.56 -36.48
CA LYS A 115 10.15 7.01 -36.51
C LYS A 115 9.15 7.95 -35.81
N LYS A 116 8.03 7.45 -35.26
CA LYS A 116 6.96 8.25 -34.67
C LYS A 116 7.00 8.33 -33.14
N ILE A 117 8.09 7.93 -32.53
CA ILE A 117 8.26 8.00 -31.08
C ILE A 117 9.02 9.28 -30.73
N PHE A 118 8.36 10.19 -29.99
CA PHE A 118 8.95 11.47 -29.59
C PHE A 118 9.72 11.39 -28.28
N ASN A 119 9.35 10.48 -27.37
CA ASN A 119 9.89 10.43 -26.02
C ASN A 119 10.17 9.00 -25.54
N TRP A 120 11.26 8.87 -24.80
CA TRP A 120 11.74 7.64 -24.17
C TRP A 120 11.90 7.87 -22.69
N LEU A 121 10.85 7.63 -21.92
CA LEU A 121 10.94 7.71 -20.49
C LEU A 121 10.91 6.33 -19.88
N ASN A 122 11.99 5.98 -19.18
CA ASN A 122 11.96 4.85 -18.27
C ASN A 122 11.22 5.21 -16.97
N THR A 123 10.88 4.21 -16.18
CA THR A 123 10.11 4.40 -14.93
C THR A 123 10.82 5.32 -13.94
N ASN A 124 12.15 5.32 -13.88
CA ASN A 124 12.89 6.16 -12.91
C ASN A 124 12.85 7.63 -13.32
N GLU A 125 13.05 7.91 -14.61
CA GLU A 125 12.90 9.25 -15.16
C GLU A 125 11.47 9.77 -14.96
N LEU A 126 10.49 8.92 -15.25
CA LEU A 126 9.07 9.26 -15.05
C LEU A 126 8.75 9.59 -13.58
N LYS A 127 9.34 8.88 -12.63
CA LYS A 127 9.22 9.20 -11.20
C LYS A 127 9.73 10.60 -10.90
N THR A 128 10.95 10.90 -11.33
CA THR A 128 11.58 12.21 -11.11
C THR A 128 10.77 13.34 -11.72
N TYR A 129 10.30 13.18 -12.97
CA TYR A 129 9.46 14.20 -13.59
C TYR A 129 8.14 14.40 -12.86
N LEU A 130 7.45 13.33 -12.50
CA LEU A 130 6.16 13.39 -11.80
C LEU A 130 6.25 13.95 -10.39
N GLU A 131 7.38 13.78 -9.70
CA GLU A 131 7.63 14.40 -8.40
C GLU A 131 7.58 15.93 -8.50
N ASN A 132 8.11 16.53 -9.56
CA ASN A 132 8.01 17.98 -9.82
C ASN A 132 6.55 18.46 -9.99
N PHE A 133 5.64 17.58 -10.41
CA PHE A 133 4.21 17.85 -10.54
C PHE A 133 3.40 17.37 -9.32
N LYS A 134 4.09 17.08 -8.19
CA LYS A 134 3.49 16.63 -6.93
C LYS A 134 2.75 15.29 -7.06
N PHE A 135 3.31 14.37 -7.84
CA PHE A 135 2.88 12.97 -7.87
C PHE A 135 3.95 12.08 -7.26
N SER A 136 3.55 11.21 -6.36
CA SER A 136 4.42 10.21 -5.74
C SER A 136 4.16 8.85 -6.34
N PHE A 137 5.23 8.13 -6.65
CA PHE A 137 5.17 6.76 -7.14
C PHE A 137 4.49 5.84 -6.12
N LEU A 138 3.56 5.04 -6.60
CA LEU A 138 2.89 4.02 -5.81
C LEU A 138 3.39 2.62 -6.18
N ARG A 139 3.21 2.25 -7.45
CA ARG A 139 3.33 0.87 -7.87
C ARG A 139 3.71 0.76 -9.33
N LYS A 140 4.46 -0.30 -9.63
CA LYS A 140 4.78 -0.72 -10.98
C LYS A 140 4.32 -2.15 -11.19
N LEU A 141 3.61 -2.39 -12.27
CA LEU A 141 3.19 -3.70 -12.72
C LEU A 141 3.74 -3.96 -14.10
N LYS A 142 4.27 -5.14 -14.32
CA LYS A 142 4.72 -5.60 -15.62
C LYS A 142 3.88 -6.78 -16.06
N THR A 143 3.44 -6.74 -17.29
CA THR A 143 2.54 -7.73 -17.87
C THR A 143 3.02 -8.14 -19.25
N LYS A 144 2.56 -9.28 -19.74
CA LYS A 144 2.92 -9.84 -21.05
C LYS A 144 4.43 -9.98 -21.27
N ILE A 145 4.95 -11.14 -20.97
CA ILE A 145 6.33 -11.50 -21.33
C ILE A 145 6.42 -11.78 -22.82
N ILE A 146 5.43 -12.51 -23.38
CA ILE A 146 5.32 -12.79 -24.80
C ILE A 146 4.27 -11.85 -25.41
N PRO A 147 4.64 -10.93 -26.33
CA PRO A 147 3.74 -9.91 -26.85
C PRO A 147 2.73 -10.41 -27.91
N ILE A 148 2.57 -11.72 -28.04
CA ILE A 148 1.66 -12.35 -29.01
C ILE A 148 0.26 -12.49 -28.39
N ASN A 149 -0.77 -12.04 -29.10
CA ASN A 149 -2.16 -12.06 -28.65
C ASN A 149 -2.89 -13.31 -29.19
N ASN A 150 -2.71 -14.45 -28.54
CA ASN A 150 -3.58 -15.61 -28.74
C ASN A 150 -3.79 -16.38 -27.43
N ASN A 151 -4.78 -17.24 -27.37
CA ASN A 151 -5.16 -17.97 -26.16
C ASN A 151 -4.02 -18.81 -25.58
N PHE A 152 -3.22 -19.45 -26.44
CA PHE A 152 -2.09 -20.28 -26.04
C PHE A 152 -1.00 -19.45 -25.34
N PHE A 153 -0.56 -18.35 -25.96
CA PHE A 153 0.45 -17.47 -25.35
C PHE A 153 -0.06 -16.72 -24.13
N ASN A 154 -1.35 -16.47 -24.00
CA ASN A 154 -1.93 -15.91 -22.77
C ASN A 154 -1.83 -16.88 -21.60
N ILE A 155 -2.06 -18.19 -21.81
CA ILE A 155 -1.86 -19.21 -20.78
C ILE A 155 -0.37 -19.25 -20.39
N ILE A 156 0.53 -19.23 -21.36
CA ILE A 156 1.98 -19.21 -21.11
C ILE A 156 2.37 -17.94 -20.33
N ASN A 157 1.91 -16.77 -20.74
CA ASN A 157 2.15 -15.52 -20.02
C ASN A 157 1.64 -15.58 -18.58
N LYS A 158 0.49 -16.24 -18.37
CA LYS A 158 -0.05 -16.49 -17.03
C LYS A 158 0.92 -17.33 -16.19
N ILE A 159 1.42 -18.43 -16.73
CA ILE A 159 2.40 -19.31 -16.06
C ILE A 159 3.71 -18.57 -15.80
N LEU A 160 4.27 -17.91 -16.81
CA LEU A 160 5.53 -17.17 -16.69
C LEU A 160 5.43 -16.01 -15.69
N SER A 161 4.25 -15.40 -15.56
CA SER A 161 4.02 -14.32 -14.59
C SER A 161 4.09 -14.78 -13.14
N PHE A 162 3.99 -16.10 -12.86
CA PHE A 162 4.16 -16.68 -11.53
C PHE A 162 5.64 -16.82 -11.13
N ILE A 163 6.56 -16.70 -12.09
CA ILE A 163 7.99 -16.88 -11.83
C ILE A 163 8.58 -15.51 -11.51
N PRO A 164 9.10 -15.30 -10.27
CA PRO A 164 9.83 -14.08 -9.93
C PRO A 164 10.97 -13.84 -10.92
N PHE A 165 11.28 -12.57 -11.19
CA PHE A 165 12.33 -12.10 -12.10
C PHE A 165 12.02 -12.20 -13.61
N LEU A 166 11.22 -13.15 -14.10
CA LEU A 166 10.86 -13.18 -15.52
C LEU A 166 10.05 -11.94 -15.95
N ASN A 167 9.41 -11.25 -15.02
CA ASN A 167 8.76 -9.96 -15.27
C ASN A 167 9.71 -8.87 -15.80
N ILE A 168 11.03 -9.03 -15.69
CA ILE A 168 12.01 -8.11 -16.30
C ILE A 168 11.85 -8.09 -17.81
N LEU A 169 11.48 -9.23 -18.40
CA LEU A 169 11.29 -9.41 -19.84
C LEU A 169 9.92 -8.94 -20.35
N ALA A 170 9.04 -8.49 -19.45
CA ALA A 170 7.68 -8.11 -19.86
C ALA A 170 7.67 -6.93 -20.83
N SER A 171 6.80 -7.01 -21.84
CA SER A 171 6.67 -6.03 -22.91
C SER A 171 5.87 -4.78 -22.50
N ASP A 172 4.90 -4.94 -21.60
CA ASP A 172 4.00 -3.89 -21.18
C ASP A 172 4.20 -3.56 -19.69
N GLU A 173 4.08 -2.27 -19.39
CA GLU A 173 4.32 -1.74 -18.05
C GLU A 173 3.21 -0.75 -17.65
N PHE A 174 2.70 -0.92 -16.43
CA PHE A 174 1.79 0.01 -15.79
C PHE A 174 2.50 0.64 -14.60
N THR A 175 2.48 1.94 -14.56
CA THR A 175 3.00 2.69 -13.43
C THR A 175 1.89 3.53 -12.82
N ILE A 176 1.73 3.42 -11.52
CA ILE A 176 0.67 4.10 -10.78
C ILE A 176 1.29 5.12 -9.85
N PHE A 177 0.74 6.33 -9.87
CA PHE A 177 1.13 7.45 -9.02
C PHE A 177 -0.07 7.97 -8.24
N ARG A 178 0.17 8.56 -7.09
CA ARG A 178 -0.83 9.33 -6.35
C ARG A 178 -0.46 10.81 -6.33
N LYS A 179 -1.48 11.67 -6.33
CA LYS A 179 -1.28 13.09 -6.08
C LYS A 179 -0.87 13.29 -4.63
N VAL A 180 0.13 14.12 -4.40
CA VAL A 180 0.56 14.56 -3.07
C VAL A 180 0.02 15.95 -2.82
N SER A 181 -0.74 16.12 -1.73
CA SER A 181 -1.18 17.46 -1.28
C SER A 181 -0.11 18.07 -0.38
N GLU A 182 0.07 19.38 -0.45
CA GLU A 182 0.76 20.12 0.59
C GLU A 182 -0.13 20.17 1.83
N ILE A 183 0.35 19.68 2.94
CA ILE A 183 -0.36 19.77 4.22
C ILE A 183 0.15 21.01 4.93
N LYS A 184 -0.74 21.96 5.12
CA LYS A 184 -0.42 23.22 5.81
C LYS A 184 -0.38 23.10 7.33
N THR A 185 -0.95 22.03 7.91
CA THR A 185 -1.18 21.93 9.38
C THR A 185 -0.95 20.49 9.88
N VAL A 186 0.32 20.11 10.03
CA VAL A 186 0.69 18.77 10.54
C VAL A 186 0.36 18.63 12.03
N HIS A 187 0.55 19.70 12.81
CA HIS A 187 0.39 19.67 14.27
C HIS A 187 -1.06 19.64 14.78
N GLU A 188 -2.04 19.75 13.90
CA GLU A 188 -3.48 19.71 14.29
C GLU A 188 -4.07 18.29 14.26
N LYS A 189 -3.39 17.33 13.63
CA LYS A 189 -3.87 15.95 13.57
C LYS A 189 -3.73 15.24 14.91
N GLY A 190 -4.78 14.49 15.27
CA GLY A 190 -4.75 13.63 16.45
C GLY A 190 -4.11 12.28 16.16
N ILE A 191 -3.69 11.58 17.22
CA ILE A 191 -3.11 10.22 17.17
C ILE A 191 -3.83 9.28 18.13
N SER A 192 -4.23 8.10 17.63
CA SER A 192 -4.69 6.96 18.40
C SER A 192 -3.60 5.89 18.45
N ILE A 193 -3.06 5.60 19.64
CA ILE A 193 -2.01 4.60 19.84
C ILE A 193 -2.66 3.32 20.34
N CYS A 194 -2.82 2.32 19.46
CA CYS A 194 -3.39 1.03 19.76
C CYS A 194 -2.30 0.06 20.25
N LEU A 195 -2.39 -0.39 21.51
CA LEU A 195 -1.48 -1.35 22.11
C LEU A 195 -2.16 -2.71 22.26
N THR A 196 -1.69 -3.71 21.54
CA THR A 196 -2.13 -5.09 21.73
C THR A 196 -1.33 -5.75 22.84
N VAL A 197 -2.02 -6.24 23.88
CA VAL A 197 -1.38 -6.80 25.07
C VAL A 197 -1.99 -8.16 25.43
N LYS A 198 -1.12 -9.09 25.86
CA LYS A 198 -1.53 -10.37 26.43
C LYS A 198 -0.41 -10.94 27.29
N ASN A 199 -0.67 -11.09 28.61
CA ASN A 199 0.32 -11.55 29.59
C ASN A 199 1.59 -10.69 29.55
N GLU A 200 1.43 -9.38 29.76
CA GLU A 200 2.50 -8.38 29.69
C GLU A 200 2.51 -7.46 30.93
N LYS A 201 1.93 -7.91 32.07
CA LYS A 201 1.78 -7.11 33.30
C LYS A 201 3.04 -6.35 33.69
N GLY A 202 4.21 -6.99 33.61
CA GLY A 202 5.47 -6.43 34.08
C GLY A 202 6.04 -5.28 33.24
N ILE A 203 5.47 -4.98 32.06
CA ILE A 203 5.99 -3.93 31.16
C ILE A 203 5.02 -2.75 30.97
N ILE A 204 3.72 -2.90 31.28
CA ILE A 204 2.66 -1.93 30.95
C ILE A 204 2.96 -0.54 31.54
N GLU A 205 3.32 -0.45 32.81
CA GLU A 205 3.61 0.85 33.44
C GLU A 205 4.81 1.54 32.78
N THR A 206 5.86 0.79 32.44
CA THR A 206 7.03 1.30 31.74
C THR A 206 6.68 1.81 30.36
N LEU A 207 5.79 1.12 29.62
CA LEU A 207 5.35 1.55 28.29
C LEU A 207 4.58 2.86 28.35
N ILE A 208 3.62 3.01 29.26
CA ILE A 208 2.85 4.26 29.41
C ILE A 208 3.80 5.43 29.68
N LYS A 209 4.77 5.25 30.60
CA LYS A 209 5.75 6.30 30.93
C LYS A 209 6.68 6.67 29.78
N LYS A 210 6.96 5.74 28.85
CA LYS A 210 7.86 5.95 27.71
C LYS A 210 7.17 6.44 26.46
N ILE A 211 5.84 6.29 26.34
CA ILE A 211 5.12 6.82 25.18
C ILE A 211 5.21 8.35 25.20
N PRO A 212 5.83 8.96 24.16
CA PRO A 212 5.97 10.41 24.12
C PRO A 212 4.64 11.11 23.84
N LYS A 213 4.52 12.35 24.28
CA LYS A 213 3.41 13.21 23.84
C LYS A 213 3.72 13.70 22.42
N ILE A 214 3.03 13.12 21.44
CA ILE A 214 3.27 13.37 20.01
C ILE A 214 2.34 14.48 19.49
N SER A 215 1.10 14.51 19.96
CA SER A 215 0.08 15.47 19.55
C SER A 215 -0.70 15.97 20.77
N ASN A 216 -1.33 17.15 20.64
CA ASN A 216 -2.27 17.66 21.66
C ASN A 216 -3.54 16.79 21.77
N LYS A 217 -3.90 16.10 20.68
CA LYS A 217 -5.02 15.15 20.62
C LYS A 217 -4.43 13.74 20.53
N GLN A 218 -4.20 13.13 21.69
CA GLN A 218 -3.57 11.81 21.79
C GLN A 218 -4.38 10.92 22.71
N GLU A 219 -4.72 9.72 22.26
CA GLU A 219 -5.31 8.65 23.04
C GLU A 219 -4.46 7.39 23.00
N ILE A 220 -4.51 6.61 24.06
CA ILE A 220 -3.88 5.29 24.16
C ILE A 220 -4.98 4.26 24.33
N ILE A 221 -5.05 3.28 23.44
CA ILE A 221 -6.08 2.24 23.46
C ILE A 221 -5.39 0.89 23.72
N PHE A 222 -5.59 0.33 24.89
CA PHE A 222 -5.16 -1.03 25.21
C PHE A 222 -6.19 -2.03 24.72
N ILE A 223 -5.75 -2.98 23.89
CA ILE A 223 -6.54 -4.11 23.41
C ILE A 223 -6.04 -5.37 24.13
N GLU A 224 -6.81 -5.82 25.10
CA GLU A 224 -6.45 -6.89 26.01
C GLU A 224 -6.95 -8.25 25.48
N GLY A 225 -6.04 -9.20 25.29
CA GLY A 225 -6.23 -10.47 24.57
C GLY A 225 -6.55 -11.68 25.47
N GLY A 226 -7.19 -11.49 26.64
CA GLY A 226 -7.50 -12.57 27.60
C GLY A 226 -6.27 -13.03 28.38
N SER A 227 -5.64 -12.10 29.10
CA SER A 227 -4.50 -12.37 29.97
C SER A 227 -4.90 -13.12 31.26
N THR A 228 -3.95 -13.87 31.80
CA THR A 228 -4.11 -14.64 33.03
C THR A 228 -3.11 -14.24 34.12
N ASP A 229 -2.27 -13.23 33.84
CA ASP A 229 -1.19 -12.78 34.74
C ASP A 229 -1.52 -11.50 35.52
N GLY A 230 -2.75 -10.97 35.37
CA GLY A 230 -3.17 -9.72 36.00
C GLY A 230 -2.85 -8.48 35.13
N THR A 231 -2.59 -8.63 33.83
CA THR A 231 -2.38 -7.51 32.89
C THR A 231 -3.60 -6.59 32.84
N TYR A 232 -4.82 -7.14 32.82
CA TYR A 232 -6.06 -6.37 32.76
C TYR A 232 -6.21 -5.45 33.96
N GLU A 233 -6.06 -6.00 35.16
CA GLU A 233 -6.15 -5.30 36.43
C GLU A 233 -5.06 -4.21 36.56
N GLU A 234 -3.87 -4.51 36.06
CA GLU A 234 -2.77 -3.54 36.03
C GLU A 234 -3.09 -2.33 35.15
N ILE A 235 -3.67 -2.55 33.97
CA ILE A 235 -4.07 -1.45 33.08
C ILE A 235 -5.17 -0.62 33.76
N GLN A 236 -6.16 -1.25 34.40
CA GLN A 236 -7.21 -0.52 35.15
C GLN A 236 -6.60 0.36 36.25
N ARG A 237 -5.66 -0.19 37.03
CA ARG A 237 -4.93 0.58 38.05
C ARG A 237 -4.22 1.78 37.46
N LEU A 238 -3.57 1.62 36.30
CA LEU A 238 -2.83 2.69 35.64
C LEU A 238 -3.73 3.75 35.04
N ILE A 239 -4.93 3.43 34.56
CA ILE A 239 -5.94 4.40 34.14
C ILE A 239 -6.33 5.31 35.30
N GLU A 240 -6.56 4.74 36.49
CA GLU A 240 -6.92 5.53 37.68
C GLU A 240 -5.79 6.45 38.14
N LEU A 241 -4.54 6.06 37.96
CA LEU A 241 -3.36 6.84 38.35
C LEU A 241 -2.97 7.93 37.34
N ASN A 242 -3.31 7.78 36.07
CA ASN A 242 -2.90 8.69 34.99
C ASN A 242 -4.13 9.37 34.35
N LYS A 243 -4.93 10.09 35.16
CA LYS A 243 -6.16 10.77 34.70
C LYS A 243 -5.92 11.92 33.70
N ASP A 244 -4.70 12.37 33.57
CA ASP A 244 -4.26 13.38 32.60
C ASP A 244 -3.99 12.80 31.20
N ILE A 245 -3.96 11.46 31.08
CA ILE A 245 -3.75 10.76 29.82
C ILE A 245 -5.08 10.09 29.42
N ASP A 246 -5.51 10.29 28.16
CA ASP A 246 -6.68 9.57 27.62
C ASP A 246 -6.31 8.11 27.33
N ILE A 247 -6.59 7.23 28.30
CA ILE A 247 -6.32 5.80 28.21
C ILE A 247 -7.63 5.02 28.19
N LYS A 248 -7.80 4.19 27.17
CA LYS A 248 -8.96 3.29 27.01
C LYS A 248 -8.51 1.84 27.12
N LEU A 249 -9.33 1.00 27.75
CA LEU A 249 -9.11 -0.45 27.86
C LEU A 249 -10.26 -1.19 27.21
N ILE A 250 -9.95 -2.00 26.20
CA ILE A 250 -10.94 -2.78 25.44
C ILE A 250 -10.56 -4.26 25.53
N LYS A 251 -11.50 -5.09 25.94
CA LYS A 251 -11.34 -6.56 25.87
C LYS A 251 -11.59 -7.04 24.44
N GLN A 252 -10.67 -7.84 23.93
CA GLN A 252 -10.81 -8.51 22.66
C GLN A 252 -11.96 -9.52 22.71
N LYS A 253 -12.85 -9.51 21.70
CA LYS A 253 -14.01 -10.42 21.66
C LYS A 253 -13.63 -11.85 21.26
N THR A 254 -12.73 -12.01 20.31
CA THR A 254 -12.26 -13.31 19.81
C THR A 254 -10.74 -13.38 19.87
N ILE A 255 -10.20 -14.60 19.99
CA ILE A 255 -8.74 -14.81 20.11
C ILE A 255 -8.08 -14.63 18.75
N GLY A 256 -6.99 -13.85 18.69
CA GLY A 256 -6.16 -13.68 17.50
C GLY A 256 -5.58 -12.28 17.37
N GLN A 257 -4.38 -12.16 16.83
CA GLN A 257 -3.72 -10.86 16.66
C GLN A 257 -4.45 -9.97 15.65
N LYS A 258 -4.95 -10.57 14.56
CA LYS A 258 -5.78 -9.86 13.57
C LYS A 258 -6.98 -9.17 14.22
N GLU A 259 -7.70 -9.89 15.07
CA GLU A 259 -8.87 -9.34 15.77
C GLU A 259 -8.48 -8.23 16.73
N ALA A 260 -7.35 -8.36 17.42
CA ALA A 260 -6.84 -7.32 18.29
C ALA A 260 -6.53 -6.05 17.53
N ILE A 261 -5.83 -6.16 16.38
CA ILE A 261 -5.51 -5.01 15.53
C ILE A 261 -6.80 -4.35 15.02
N LYS A 262 -7.73 -5.14 14.49
CA LYS A 262 -9.01 -4.65 13.98
C LYS A 262 -9.81 -3.95 15.08
N THR A 263 -9.90 -4.55 16.27
CA THR A 263 -10.58 -3.95 17.43
C THR A 263 -9.98 -2.59 17.79
N GLY A 264 -8.64 -2.49 17.81
CA GLY A 264 -7.95 -1.23 18.07
C GLY A 264 -8.26 -0.16 17.03
N PHE A 265 -8.15 -0.51 15.76
CA PHE A 265 -8.37 0.42 14.66
C PHE A 265 -9.83 0.88 14.51
N ASP A 266 -10.80 -0.02 14.76
CA ASP A 266 -12.23 0.30 14.73
C ASP A 266 -12.62 1.27 15.86
N ASN A 267 -11.92 1.25 17.00
CA ASN A 267 -12.18 2.12 18.15
C ASN A 267 -11.30 3.38 18.18
N ALA A 268 -10.38 3.52 17.22
CA ALA A 268 -9.54 4.71 17.09
C ALA A 268 -10.35 5.92 16.61
N THR A 269 -10.19 7.06 17.30
CA THR A 269 -10.99 8.26 17.01
C THR A 269 -10.23 9.34 16.25
N HIS A 270 -8.89 9.30 16.28
CA HIS A 270 -8.05 10.34 15.71
C HIS A 270 -7.59 10.05 14.28
N ASP A 271 -6.99 11.05 13.62
CA ASP A 271 -6.61 11.04 12.21
C ASP A 271 -5.52 10.02 11.88
N VAL A 272 -4.58 9.82 12.79
CA VAL A 272 -3.48 8.86 12.66
C VAL A 272 -3.71 7.72 13.62
N ILE A 273 -3.82 6.51 13.11
CA ILE A 273 -3.96 5.29 13.91
C ILE A 273 -2.61 4.57 13.88
N THR A 274 -2.06 4.25 15.06
CA THR A 274 -0.84 3.46 15.17
C THR A 274 -1.11 2.15 15.88
N LEU A 275 -0.50 1.07 15.42
CA LEU A 275 -0.36 -0.17 16.15
C LEU A 275 1.01 -0.19 16.82
N PHE A 276 1.05 -0.56 18.08
CA PHE A 276 2.26 -0.78 18.83
C PHE A 276 2.15 -2.06 19.66
N GLU A 277 3.09 -2.99 19.53
CA GLU A 277 3.07 -4.21 20.34
C GLU A 277 3.51 -3.89 21.77
N GLY A 278 2.67 -4.28 22.74
CA GLY A 278 2.89 -4.00 24.17
C GLY A 278 3.89 -4.94 24.85
N ASP A 279 4.82 -5.56 24.11
CA ASP A 279 5.77 -6.55 24.61
C ASP A 279 7.17 -5.97 24.93
N GLY A 280 7.34 -4.66 24.74
CA GLY A 280 8.56 -3.93 25.05
C GLY A 280 9.74 -4.20 24.12
N THR A 281 9.52 -4.82 22.97
CA THR A 281 10.58 -5.09 21.99
C THR A 281 10.90 -3.89 21.09
N CYS A 282 9.99 -2.93 20.99
CA CYS A 282 10.15 -1.71 20.17
C CYS A 282 10.25 -0.46 21.04
N ASP A 283 10.91 0.58 20.53
CA ASP A 283 11.02 1.85 21.22
C ASP A 283 9.77 2.72 21.00
N PRO A 284 9.04 3.14 22.04
CA PRO A 284 7.90 4.04 21.89
C PRO A 284 8.27 5.40 21.28
N GLU A 285 9.51 5.84 21.40
CA GLU A 285 9.99 7.08 20.78
C GLU A 285 9.93 7.06 19.25
N ASP A 286 9.98 5.88 18.64
CA ASP A 286 9.86 5.73 17.18
C ASP A 286 8.46 6.13 16.67
N LEU A 287 7.41 6.09 17.51
CA LEU A 287 6.02 6.45 17.14
C LEU A 287 5.90 7.84 16.51
N LYS A 288 6.74 8.79 16.93
CA LYS A 288 6.75 10.15 16.37
C LYS A 288 7.06 10.18 14.86
N TYR A 289 7.93 9.29 14.40
CA TYR A 289 8.27 9.22 12.97
C TYR A 289 7.13 8.64 12.15
N PHE A 290 6.38 7.69 12.71
CA PHE A 290 5.18 7.13 12.11
C PHE A 290 4.08 8.17 12.00
N TYR A 291 3.82 8.89 13.08
CA TYR A 291 2.87 9.99 13.11
C TYR A 291 3.21 11.06 12.07
N ASN A 292 4.44 11.58 12.08
CA ASN A 292 4.86 12.62 11.15
C ASN A 292 4.70 12.16 9.68
N SER A 293 5.05 10.93 9.37
CA SER A 293 4.98 10.43 7.99
C SER A 293 3.54 10.32 7.47
N ILE A 294 2.57 9.94 8.32
CA ILE A 294 1.14 9.94 7.98
C ILE A 294 0.61 11.36 7.98
N ALA A 295 0.90 12.14 9.02
CA ALA A 295 0.41 13.51 9.17
C ALA A 295 0.87 14.41 8.02
N GLU A 296 2.09 14.24 7.53
CA GLU A 296 2.66 14.93 6.37
C GLU A 296 2.26 14.30 5.02
N ASN A 297 1.36 13.32 5.01
CA ASN A 297 0.90 12.63 3.80
C ASN A 297 2.03 12.02 2.94
N LYS A 298 3.16 11.61 3.58
CA LYS A 298 4.25 10.92 2.89
C LYS A 298 3.85 9.51 2.47
N ALA A 299 2.98 8.87 3.24
CA ALA A 299 2.38 7.58 2.93
C ALA A 299 0.94 7.49 3.48
N ASP A 300 0.17 6.52 3.02
CA ASP A 300 -1.16 6.20 3.53
C ASP A 300 -1.10 5.13 4.62
N TYR A 301 -0.02 4.30 4.57
CA TYR A 301 0.30 3.26 5.53
C TYR A 301 1.81 3.16 5.72
N ILE A 302 2.23 3.05 6.97
CA ILE A 302 3.65 2.92 7.37
C ILE A 302 3.84 1.58 8.07
N GLN A 303 4.86 0.85 7.66
CA GLN A 303 5.35 -0.37 8.29
C GLN A 303 6.69 -0.07 8.96
N GLY A 304 6.91 -0.57 10.18
CA GLY A 304 8.24 -0.56 10.77
C GLY A 304 9.16 -1.56 10.07
N THR A 305 10.45 -1.29 10.03
CA THR A 305 11.44 -2.28 9.59
C THR A 305 12.55 -2.45 10.63
N ARG A 306 12.68 -3.66 11.15
CA ARG A 306 13.73 -4.04 12.09
C ARG A 306 15.05 -4.35 11.39
N LEU A 307 14.98 -4.65 10.08
CA LEU A 307 16.11 -5.14 9.30
C LEU A 307 17.02 -4.01 8.77
N ALA A 308 16.70 -2.75 9.07
CA ALA A 308 17.52 -1.62 8.72
C ALA A 308 18.81 -1.53 9.58
N TYR A 309 18.78 -2.08 10.79
CA TYR A 309 19.89 -2.11 11.70
C TYR A 309 20.45 -3.53 11.91
N PRO A 310 21.73 -3.68 12.26
CA PRO A 310 22.28 -4.99 12.62
C PRO A 310 21.52 -5.60 13.81
N LEU A 311 21.00 -6.81 13.64
CA LEU A 311 20.32 -7.56 14.70
C LEU A 311 21.16 -8.76 15.14
N ASN A 312 21.26 -8.97 16.44
CA ASN A 312 21.86 -10.16 17.02
C ASN A 312 20.82 -11.29 17.23
N ASN A 313 21.27 -12.51 17.53
CA ASN A 313 20.40 -13.66 17.70
C ASN A 313 19.42 -13.57 18.89
N LYS A 314 19.71 -12.73 19.90
CA LYS A 314 18.79 -12.51 21.04
C LYS A 314 17.61 -11.63 20.64
N GLN A 315 17.84 -10.69 19.69
CA GLN A 315 16.81 -9.82 19.15
C GLN A 315 15.97 -10.57 18.11
N MET A 316 16.64 -11.23 17.14
CA MET A 316 15.97 -12.01 16.10
C MET A 316 16.83 -13.23 15.71
N PRO A 317 16.35 -14.47 15.94
CA PRO A 317 17.05 -15.67 15.49
C PRO A 317 17.34 -15.64 13.99
N THR A 318 18.51 -16.14 13.58
CA THR A 318 18.95 -16.11 12.16
C THR A 318 17.93 -16.72 11.21
N LEU A 319 17.28 -17.84 11.58
CA LEU A 319 16.25 -18.47 10.76
C LEU A 319 15.04 -17.56 10.53
N ASN A 320 14.61 -16.82 11.59
CA ASN A 320 13.52 -15.85 11.47
C ASN A 320 13.91 -14.70 10.54
N LYS A 321 15.16 -14.23 10.61
CA LYS A 321 15.67 -13.17 9.75
C LYS A 321 15.66 -13.61 8.28
N ILE A 322 16.16 -14.81 7.97
CA ILE A 322 16.15 -15.37 6.61
C ILE A 322 14.71 -15.52 6.11
N GLY A 323 13.82 -16.09 6.93
CA GLY A 323 12.42 -16.25 6.58
C GLY A 323 11.73 -14.90 6.30
N ASN A 324 11.97 -13.89 7.13
CA ASN A 324 11.40 -12.55 6.95
C ASN A 324 11.90 -11.91 5.64
N ILE A 325 13.21 -11.99 5.35
CA ILE A 325 13.78 -11.49 4.08
C ILE A 325 13.14 -12.20 2.87
N PHE A 326 12.98 -13.53 2.94
CA PHE A 326 12.34 -14.31 1.88
C PHE A 326 10.90 -13.82 1.62
N PHE A 327 10.09 -13.70 2.67
CA PHE A 327 8.71 -13.19 2.54
C PHE A 327 8.70 -11.74 2.05
N ALA A 328 9.57 -10.88 2.57
CA ALA A 328 9.66 -9.49 2.16
C ALA A 328 10.00 -9.33 0.67
N MET A 329 10.92 -10.11 0.14
CA MET A 329 11.25 -10.13 -1.30
C MET A 329 10.03 -10.53 -2.13
N TRP A 330 9.34 -11.60 -1.72
CA TRP A 330 8.17 -12.09 -2.42
C TRP A 330 7.01 -11.10 -2.38
N PHE A 331 6.74 -10.50 -1.20
CA PHE A 331 5.71 -9.47 -1.05
C PHE A 331 6.04 -8.21 -1.85
N THR A 332 7.30 -7.73 -1.82
CA THR A 332 7.74 -6.60 -2.65
C THR A 332 7.41 -6.85 -4.12
N TRP A 333 7.65 -8.06 -4.60
CA TRP A 333 7.36 -8.43 -5.99
C TRP A 333 5.85 -8.49 -6.28
N ILE A 334 5.04 -9.10 -5.42
CA ILE A 334 3.58 -9.18 -5.61
C ILE A 334 2.94 -7.79 -5.51
N LEU A 335 3.28 -7.04 -4.46
CA LEU A 335 2.66 -5.75 -4.18
C LEU A 335 3.13 -4.66 -5.18
N GLY A 336 4.31 -4.82 -5.78
CA GLY A 336 4.94 -3.77 -6.60
C GLY A 336 5.31 -2.52 -5.80
N GLN A 337 5.30 -2.61 -4.47
CA GLN A 337 5.80 -1.64 -3.51
C GLN A 337 6.84 -2.31 -2.61
N ARG A 338 7.91 -1.59 -2.27
CA ARG A 338 8.98 -2.15 -1.46
C ARG A 338 8.51 -2.36 -0.03
N VAL A 339 8.72 -3.57 0.49
CA VAL A 339 8.55 -3.94 1.89
C VAL A 339 9.75 -4.79 2.29
N THR A 340 10.42 -4.46 3.39
CA THR A 340 11.63 -5.15 3.85
C THR A 340 11.39 -5.98 5.11
N ASP A 341 10.36 -5.66 5.90
CA ASP A 341 9.98 -6.39 7.11
C ASP A 341 8.47 -6.56 7.18
N VAL A 342 7.97 -7.74 6.83
CA VAL A 342 6.52 -8.02 6.73
C VAL A 342 5.85 -8.33 8.07
N LEU A 343 6.62 -8.56 9.14
CA LEU A 343 6.15 -8.98 10.45
C LEU A 343 6.55 -8.00 11.57
N SER A 344 6.70 -6.72 11.25
CA SER A 344 7.00 -5.71 12.26
C SER A 344 5.77 -5.39 13.11
N GLY A 345 5.97 -5.24 14.40
CA GLY A 345 4.92 -4.94 15.38
C GLY A 345 4.48 -3.47 15.45
N ILE A 346 5.18 -2.56 14.76
CA ILE A 346 4.76 -1.15 14.68
C ILE A 346 4.23 -0.83 13.28
N LYS A 347 3.05 -0.22 13.24
CA LYS A 347 2.40 0.23 12.00
C LYS A 347 1.68 1.55 12.24
N ALA A 348 1.48 2.31 11.18
CA ALA A 348 0.58 3.46 11.21
C ALA A 348 -0.26 3.52 9.93
N ILE A 349 -1.47 4.01 10.05
CA ILE A 349 -2.39 4.18 8.93
C ILE A 349 -3.17 5.50 9.10
N ASP A 350 -3.41 6.18 7.99
CA ASP A 350 -4.36 7.30 7.98
C ASP A 350 -5.78 6.76 8.21
N ARG A 351 -6.55 7.40 9.11
CA ARG A 351 -7.89 6.93 9.50
C ARG A 351 -8.85 6.85 8.32
N ASN A 352 -8.82 7.84 7.41
CA ASN A 352 -9.68 7.82 6.23
C ASN A 352 -9.30 6.67 5.29
N THR A 353 -8.01 6.37 5.19
CA THR A 353 -7.53 5.19 4.44
C THR A 353 -8.02 3.90 5.09
N TYR A 354 -7.93 3.78 6.42
CA TYR A 354 -8.46 2.63 7.14
C TYR A 354 -9.96 2.42 6.90
N LEU A 355 -10.76 3.45 7.05
CA LEU A 355 -12.21 3.39 6.82
C LEU A 355 -12.58 2.94 5.40
N LYS A 356 -11.78 3.29 4.39
CA LYS A 356 -11.99 2.87 3.00
C LYS A 356 -11.67 1.39 2.76
N VAL A 357 -10.80 0.78 3.56
CA VAL A 357 -10.32 -0.60 3.34
C VAL A 357 -10.82 -1.59 4.39
N SER A 358 -11.38 -1.13 5.50
CA SER A 358 -11.76 -1.97 6.64
C SER A 358 -12.78 -3.05 6.28
N SER A 359 -13.70 -2.77 5.36
CA SER A 359 -14.66 -3.76 4.83
C SER A 359 -14.01 -4.89 4.04
N ASP A 360 -12.86 -4.64 3.43
CA ASP A 360 -12.12 -5.61 2.62
C ASP A 360 -11.19 -6.50 3.47
N TRP A 361 -11.09 -6.26 4.79
CA TRP A 361 -10.14 -6.93 5.69
C TRP A 361 -10.55 -8.35 6.12
N GLU A 362 -11.23 -9.06 5.27
CA GLU A 362 -11.59 -10.47 5.47
C GLU A 362 -11.30 -11.34 4.25
N CYS A 363 -10.52 -10.81 3.30
CA CYS A 363 -10.27 -11.50 2.03
C CYS A 363 -9.50 -12.84 2.18
N PHE A 364 -8.74 -13.03 3.27
CA PHE A 364 -8.06 -14.30 3.60
C PHE A 364 -8.74 -15.08 4.73
N GLY A 365 -9.79 -14.53 5.34
CA GLY A 365 -10.53 -15.15 6.43
C GLY A 365 -9.65 -15.42 7.65
N LYS A 366 -9.76 -16.64 8.23
CA LYS A 366 -8.98 -17.07 9.41
C LYS A 366 -7.57 -17.58 9.07
N ASP A 367 -7.17 -17.56 7.80
CA ASP A 367 -5.88 -18.13 7.39
C ASP A 367 -4.70 -17.24 7.80
N ASP A 368 -4.87 -15.91 7.91
CA ASP A 368 -3.82 -15.00 8.39
C ASP A 368 -3.83 -14.90 9.92
N PRO A 369 -2.87 -15.53 10.63
CA PRO A 369 -2.84 -15.53 12.08
C PRO A 369 -2.42 -14.19 12.69
N PHE A 370 -1.76 -13.33 11.89
CA PHE A 370 -1.21 -12.04 12.32
C PHE A 370 -2.02 -10.84 11.85
N GLY A 371 -2.75 -10.97 10.73
CA GLY A 371 -3.47 -9.87 10.10
C GLY A 371 -2.59 -8.92 9.27
N ASP A 372 -1.28 -9.05 9.40
CA ASP A 372 -0.29 -8.15 8.79
C ASP A 372 -0.27 -8.25 7.27
N PHE A 373 -0.28 -9.47 6.75
CA PHE A 373 -0.20 -9.71 5.31
C PHE A 373 -1.46 -9.24 4.61
N GLU A 374 -2.61 -9.53 5.19
CA GLU A 374 -3.88 -9.11 4.64
C GLU A 374 -3.96 -7.58 4.57
N LEU A 375 -3.49 -6.88 5.61
CA LEU A 375 -3.46 -5.42 5.63
C LEU A 375 -2.59 -4.85 4.52
N LEU A 376 -1.38 -5.38 4.31
CA LEU A 376 -0.51 -4.98 3.20
C LEU A 376 -1.20 -5.18 1.84
N PHE A 377 -1.96 -6.28 1.68
CA PHE A 377 -2.68 -6.57 0.44
C PHE A 377 -3.81 -5.60 0.17
N ILE A 378 -4.68 -5.36 1.15
CA ILE A 378 -5.83 -4.47 0.95
C ILE A 378 -5.40 -3.02 0.72
N ILE A 379 -4.35 -2.56 1.40
CA ILE A 379 -3.73 -1.25 1.19
C ILE A 379 -3.25 -1.12 -0.26
N THR A 380 -2.50 -2.10 -0.73
CA THR A 380 -1.97 -2.07 -2.10
C THR A 380 -3.06 -2.25 -3.16
N LYS A 381 -4.04 -3.13 -2.91
CA LYS A 381 -5.19 -3.37 -3.78
C LYS A 381 -5.97 -2.08 -4.03
N ASN A 382 -6.10 -1.24 -3.01
CA ASN A 382 -6.80 0.04 -3.09
C ASN A 382 -5.90 1.20 -3.55
N CYS A 383 -4.72 0.94 -4.09
CA CYS A 383 -3.76 1.94 -4.57
C CYS A 383 -3.36 2.98 -3.52
N PHE A 384 -3.15 2.53 -2.30
CA PHE A 384 -2.56 3.35 -1.24
C PHE A 384 -1.05 3.12 -1.15
N LYS A 385 -0.33 4.15 -0.72
CA LYS A 385 1.13 4.11 -0.61
C LYS A 385 1.55 3.49 0.70
N ILE A 386 2.39 2.45 0.60
CA ILE A 386 3.14 1.88 1.70
C ILE A 386 4.52 2.54 1.76
N SER A 387 4.98 2.86 2.95
CA SER A 387 6.37 3.23 3.22
C SER A 387 6.86 2.54 4.47
N GLU A 388 8.17 2.55 4.70
CA GLU A 388 8.78 1.92 5.86
C GLU A 388 9.61 2.91 6.65
N ILE A 389 9.63 2.71 7.98
CA ILE A 389 10.47 3.46 8.91
C ILE A 389 11.36 2.47 9.66
N PRO A 390 12.69 2.70 9.70
CA PRO A 390 13.58 1.96 10.58
C PRO A 390 13.16 2.10 12.04
N ILE A 391 13.11 0.99 12.77
CA ILE A 391 12.76 0.97 14.18
C ILE A 391 13.86 0.37 15.02
N SER A 392 14.00 0.87 16.24
CA SER A 392 14.84 0.28 17.26
C SER A 392 14.20 -0.98 17.82
N TYR A 393 14.89 -2.12 17.74
CA TYR A 393 14.36 -3.41 18.16
C TYR A 393 15.23 -4.05 19.23
N TYR A 394 14.63 -4.36 20.36
CA TYR A 394 15.30 -4.87 21.56
C TYR A 394 14.94 -6.33 21.86
N PRO A 395 15.76 -7.05 22.61
CA PRO A 395 15.35 -8.33 23.18
C PRO A 395 14.13 -8.12 24.08
N ARG A 396 13.20 -9.07 24.04
CA ARG A 396 12.00 -9.04 24.88
C ARG A 396 12.36 -9.00 26.37
N PRO A 397 11.93 -7.95 27.11
CA PRO A 397 12.28 -7.80 28.51
C PRO A 397 11.47 -8.69 29.45
N PHE A 398 10.23 -9.06 29.04
CA PHE A 398 9.29 -9.82 29.85
C PHE A 398 8.57 -10.90 29.05
N GLY A 399 8.23 -12.04 29.69
CA GLY A 399 7.45 -13.10 29.06
C GLY A 399 8.25 -13.95 28.05
N LYS A 400 7.53 -14.78 27.26
CA LYS A 400 8.09 -15.67 26.24
C LYS A 400 7.50 -15.38 24.87
N THR A 401 8.29 -15.59 23.82
CA THR A 401 7.76 -15.50 22.44
C THR A 401 6.65 -16.51 22.20
N LYS A 402 5.55 -16.07 21.61
CA LYS A 402 4.37 -16.89 21.29
C LYS A 402 4.43 -17.48 19.88
N THR A 403 5.44 -17.11 19.09
CA THR A 403 5.59 -17.53 17.69
C THR A 403 6.22 -18.92 17.59
N LYS A 404 5.51 -19.86 16.94
CA LYS A 404 6.02 -21.19 16.59
C LYS A 404 6.55 -21.14 15.15
N ILE A 405 7.87 -21.07 14.97
CA ILE A 405 8.54 -20.73 13.71
C ILE A 405 8.04 -21.56 12.53
N PHE A 406 8.13 -22.89 12.61
CA PHE A 406 7.75 -23.78 11.49
C PHE A 406 6.25 -23.76 11.21
N PHE A 407 5.42 -23.79 12.24
CA PHE A 407 3.96 -23.79 12.08
C PHE A 407 3.45 -22.48 11.46
N HIS A 408 3.93 -21.34 11.97
CA HIS A 408 3.55 -20.04 11.43
C HIS A 408 4.20 -19.81 10.05
N GLY A 409 5.45 -20.24 9.84
CA GLY A 409 6.11 -20.17 8.56
C GLY A 409 5.34 -20.90 7.44
N PHE A 410 4.79 -22.09 7.73
CA PHE A 410 3.96 -22.82 6.77
C PHE A 410 2.63 -22.10 6.48
N LYS A 411 1.99 -21.54 7.51
CA LYS A 411 0.79 -20.70 7.31
C LYS A 411 1.08 -19.49 6.44
N LEU A 412 2.18 -18.79 6.72
CA LEU A 412 2.61 -17.63 5.92
C LEU A 412 2.89 -18.00 4.46
N LEU A 413 3.50 -19.17 4.21
CA LEU A 413 3.71 -19.67 2.87
C LEU A 413 2.40 -19.93 2.13
N LYS A 414 1.42 -20.54 2.82
CA LYS A 414 0.07 -20.75 2.27
C LYS A 414 -0.62 -19.44 1.90
N ILE A 415 -0.54 -18.44 2.79
CA ILE A 415 -1.10 -17.09 2.55
C ILE A 415 -0.38 -16.45 1.36
N MET A 416 0.94 -16.52 1.31
CA MET A 416 1.73 -15.99 0.21
C MET A 416 1.28 -16.55 -1.15
N ILE A 417 1.09 -17.86 -1.27
CA ILE A 417 0.60 -18.52 -2.49
C ILE A 417 -0.83 -18.07 -2.81
N LYS A 418 -1.73 -18.09 -1.81
CA LYS A 418 -3.12 -17.65 -1.95
C LYS A 418 -3.21 -16.19 -2.41
N SER A 419 -2.39 -15.35 -1.80
CA SER A 419 -2.29 -13.93 -2.14
C SER A 419 -1.79 -13.71 -3.55
N HIS A 420 -0.78 -14.46 -3.97
CA HIS A 420 -0.27 -14.40 -5.32
C HIS A 420 -1.36 -14.74 -6.35
N ILE A 421 -2.11 -15.81 -6.11
CA ILE A 421 -3.23 -16.21 -6.96
C ILE A 421 -4.31 -15.13 -6.96
N ASN A 422 -4.72 -14.64 -5.81
CA ASN A 422 -5.80 -13.64 -5.68
C ASN A 422 -5.38 -12.28 -6.25
N PHE A 423 -4.12 -11.87 -6.05
CA PHE A 423 -3.63 -10.59 -6.55
C PHE A 423 -3.46 -10.56 -8.06
N LYS A 424 -3.33 -11.72 -8.69
CA LYS A 424 -3.26 -11.87 -10.15
C LYS A 424 -4.59 -12.29 -10.79
N ASN A 425 -5.50 -12.88 -10.01
CA ASN A 425 -6.85 -13.25 -10.45
C ASN A 425 -7.88 -12.27 -9.86
N PHE A 426 -7.88 -11.02 -10.29
CA PHE A 426 -8.81 -9.97 -9.84
C PHE A 426 -10.28 -10.16 -10.26
N ASN A 427 -10.71 -11.40 -10.50
CA ASN A 427 -12.07 -11.76 -10.93
C ASN A 427 -12.95 -12.29 -9.79
N ARG A 428 -12.79 -11.79 -8.55
CA ARG A 428 -13.78 -12.03 -7.50
C ARG A 428 -14.04 -10.83 -6.63
#